data_178af71619cbaa071898a5d534533613
#
_entry.id   178af71619cbaa071898a5d534533613
#
_cell.length_a   1.000
_cell.length_b   1.000
_cell.length_c   1.000
_cell.angle_alpha   90.00
_cell.angle_beta   90.00
_cell.angle_gamma   90.00
#
_symmetry.space_group_name_H-M   'P 1'
#
loop_
_entity.id
_entity.type
_entity.pdbx_description
1 polymer ?
#
loop_
_entity_poly.entity_id
_entity_poly.type
_entity_poly.pdbx_seq_one_letter_code
_entity_poly.pdbx_strand_id
1 'polypeptide(L)'
;FVIAAWDFDSMSRLPSDASVLIIGTGHTAVDALFHLTQQAQPRTITMLSRHGLLPQPHRLNPNPPPVGQYPDYVGEAPLRMRTLVHQLRQEVSRQANSGGDWRDVLNQLRPHTPRLWQALSLAERRRFLRHAVAFWDVHHHRLAPQAADRLKSLLKTEKVQVLAARLLAMHGTANGELNIELRQRGQQTAQTLKVTAVVNCTGPNTAIGPSSHGLLQQLVEDRLLTPSPCGLGLQIND
;
A
#
# COMPACT_ATOMS: atom_id res chain seq x y z
N PHE A 1 -0.55 11.16 -20.57
CA PHE A 1 -1.88 11.01 -19.95
C PHE A 1 -1.76 10.48 -18.54
N VAL A 2 -2.51 11.08 -17.59
CA VAL A 2 -2.69 10.52 -16.24
C VAL A 2 -4.07 9.86 -16.20
N ILE A 3 -4.09 8.56 -15.92
CA ILE A 3 -5.25 7.69 -15.94
C ILE A 3 -5.64 7.36 -14.50
N ALA A 4 -6.92 7.44 -14.17
CA ALA A 4 -7.41 7.00 -12.87
C ALA A 4 -7.31 5.47 -12.73
N ALA A 5 -7.13 4.99 -11.49
CA ALA A 5 -6.88 3.57 -11.20
C ALA A 5 -7.95 2.60 -11.75
N TRP A 6 -9.19 3.06 -11.90
CA TRP A 6 -10.33 2.24 -12.32
C TRP A 6 -10.81 2.56 -13.74
N ASP A 7 -10.09 3.42 -14.47
CA ASP A 7 -10.38 3.73 -15.87
C ASP A 7 -9.72 2.70 -16.81
N PHE A 8 -10.26 1.50 -16.79
CA PHE A 8 -9.79 0.38 -17.60
C PHE A 8 -9.97 0.63 -19.10
N ASP A 9 -10.96 1.42 -19.49
CA ASP A 9 -11.20 1.78 -20.90
C ASP A 9 -10.05 2.62 -21.45
N SER A 10 -9.60 3.62 -20.70
CA SER A 10 -8.42 4.42 -21.07
C SER A 10 -7.15 3.59 -21.10
N MET A 11 -6.96 2.66 -20.13
CA MET A 11 -5.82 1.73 -20.14
C MET A 11 -5.82 0.82 -21.37
N SER A 12 -6.99 0.33 -21.78
CA SER A 12 -7.15 -0.54 -22.96
C SER A 12 -6.79 0.16 -24.26
N ARG A 13 -7.04 1.48 -24.35
CA ARG A 13 -6.74 2.30 -25.54
C ARG A 13 -5.26 2.70 -25.67
N LEU A 14 -4.43 2.42 -24.67
CA LEU A 14 -3.00 2.71 -24.77
C LEU A 14 -2.35 1.90 -25.91
N PRO A 15 -1.35 2.45 -26.60
CA PRO A 15 -0.58 1.74 -27.60
C PRO A 15 -0.04 0.40 -27.10
N SER A 16 0.12 -0.55 -27.99
CA SER A 16 0.59 -1.90 -27.65
C SER A 16 2.04 -1.92 -27.12
N ASP A 17 2.85 -0.93 -27.48
CA ASP A 17 4.23 -0.74 -27.08
C ASP A 17 4.42 0.34 -26.01
N ALA A 18 3.33 0.85 -25.43
CA ALA A 18 3.37 1.93 -24.46
C ALA A 18 4.28 1.62 -23.26
N SER A 19 5.04 2.64 -22.85
CA SER A 19 5.71 2.67 -21.55
C SER A 19 4.78 3.26 -20.50
N VAL A 20 4.45 2.50 -19.46
CA VAL A 20 3.45 2.88 -18.46
C VAL A 20 4.07 2.92 -17.05
N LEU A 21 3.85 4.03 -16.34
CA LEU A 21 4.16 4.12 -14.92
C LEU A 21 2.88 3.91 -14.10
N ILE A 22 2.87 2.95 -13.20
CA ILE A 22 1.85 2.77 -12.17
C ILE A 22 2.37 3.37 -10.86
N ILE A 23 1.71 4.42 -10.35
CA ILE A 23 2.05 5.02 -9.06
C ILE A 23 1.27 4.29 -7.97
N GLY A 24 1.96 3.49 -7.19
CA GLY A 24 1.44 2.57 -6.19
C GLY A 24 1.90 1.13 -6.46
N THR A 25 1.89 0.31 -5.42
CA THR A 25 2.25 -1.11 -5.48
C THR A 25 1.30 -1.98 -4.66
N GLY A 26 0.14 -1.44 -4.27
CA GLY A 26 -0.93 -2.15 -3.56
C GLY A 26 -1.83 -2.95 -4.51
N HIS A 27 -2.96 -3.45 -4.00
CA HIS A 27 -3.91 -4.28 -4.77
C HIS A 27 -4.38 -3.60 -6.05
N THR A 28 -4.83 -2.35 -5.96
CA THR A 28 -5.28 -1.56 -7.12
C THR A 28 -4.21 -1.44 -8.20
N ALA A 29 -2.93 -1.31 -7.81
CA ALA A 29 -1.82 -1.28 -8.75
C ALA A 29 -1.57 -2.65 -9.40
N VAL A 30 -1.80 -3.74 -8.66
CA VAL A 30 -1.73 -5.11 -9.20
C VAL A 30 -2.88 -5.36 -10.17
N ASP A 31 -4.10 -4.87 -9.89
CA ASP A 31 -5.24 -4.98 -10.81
C ASP A 31 -4.99 -4.19 -12.09
N ALA A 32 -4.47 -2.97 -12.00
CA ALA A 32 -4.06 -2.18 -13.17
C ALA A 32 -2.97 -2.90 -13.99
N LEU A 33 -1.94 -3.46 -13.33
CA LEU A 33 -0.91 -4.27 -13.98
C LEU A 33 -1.52 -5.46 -14.71
N PHE A 34 -2.43 -6.19 -14.07
CA PHE A 34 -3.07 -7.35 -14.67
C PHE A 34 -3.92 -6.97 -15.88
N HIS A 35 -4.62 -5.83 -15.82
CA HIS A 35 -5.39 -5.32 -16.94
C HIS A 35 -4.47 -4.94 -18.12
N LEU A 36 -3.41 -4.18 -17.87
CA LEU A 36 -2.43 -3.76 -18.88
C LEU A 36 -1.67 -4.92 -19.53
N THR A 37 -1.64 -6.09 -18.89
CA THR A 37 -0.95 -7.30 -19.34
C THR A 37 -1.89 -8.44 -19.76
N GLN A 38 -3.20 -8.19 -19.91
CA GLN A 38 -4.17 -9.21 -20.33
C GLN A 38 -3.91 -9.75 -21.73
N GLN A 39 -3.52 -8.88 -22.65
CA GLN A 39 -3.10 -9.26 -24.00
C GLN A 39 -1.58 -9.39 -24.04
N ALA A 40 -1.05 -10.22 -24.92
CA ALA A 40 0.38 -10.37 -25.13
C ALA A 40 0.99 -9.12 -25.81
N GLN A 41 0.88 -7.98 -25.13
CA GLN A 41 1.35 -6.69 -25.60
C GLN A 41 2.81 -6.47 -25.16
N PRO A 42 3.64 -5.84 -25.97
CA PRO A 42 5.04 -5.55 -25.63
C PRO A 42 5.20 -4.35 -24.66
N ARG A 43 4.16 -3.90 -23.96
CA ARG A 43 4.21 -2.78 -23.01
C ARG A 43 5.28 -2.97 -21.96
N THR A 44 5.99 -1.90 -21.64
CA THR A 44 6.89 -1.85 -20.48
C THR A 44 6.20 -1.17 -19.31
N ILE A 45 6.19 -1.81 -18.16
CA ILE A 45 5.45 -1.33 -16.99
C ILE A 45 6.40 -1.14 -15.82
N THR A 46 6.41 0.05 -15.27
CA THR A 46 7.14 0.37 -14.05
C THR A 46 6.12 0.62 -12.93
N MET A 47 6.13 -0.18 -11.88
CA MET A 47 5.38 0.07 -10.65
C MET A 47 6.26 0.85 -9.68
N LEU A 48 5.76 1.95 -9.12
CA LEU A 48 6.55 2.83 -8.25
C LEU A 48 5.86 3.04 -6.91
N SER A 49 6.58 2.82 -5.82
CA SER A 49 6.16 3.26 -4.50
C SER A 49 7.36 3.68 -3.64
N ARG A 50 7.10 4.35 -2.52
CA ARG A 50 8.16 4.82 -1.60
C ARG A 50 9.06 3.71 -1.07
N HIS A 51 8.55 2.48 -0.98
CA HIS A 51 9.26 1.33 -0.42
C HIS A 51 9.46 0.18 -1.40
N GLY A 52 8.81 0.18 -2.57
CA GLY A 52 8.86 -0.93 -3.53
C GLY A 52 8.29 -2.24 -2.99
N LEU A 53 7.42 -2.17 -1.97
CA LEU A 53 6.82 -3.34 -1.36
C LEU A 53 5.59 -3.77 -2.12
N LEU A 54 5.42 -5.09 -2.30
CA LEU A 54 4.26 -5.72 -2.91
C LEU A 54 3.46 -6.49 -1.88
N PRO A 55 2.12 -6.60 -2.03
CA PRO A 55 1.30 -7.41 -1.15
C PRO A 55 1.76 -8.86 -1.10
N GLN A 56 1.83 -9.41 0.11
CA GLN A 56 2.24 -10.79 0.32
C GLN A 56 1.12 -11.77 -0.07
N PRO A 57 1.43 -13.02 -0.47
CA PRO A 57 0.42 -13.99 -0.81
C PRO A 57 -0.27 -14.59 0.42
N HIS A 58 -1.54 -14.94 0.27
CA HIS A 58 -2.20 -15.89 1.18
C HIS A 58 -1.63 -17.31 1.00
N ARG A 59 -1.85 -18.19 1.99
CA ARG A 59 -1.65 -19.64 1.83
C ARG A 59 -2.80 -20.23 1.01
N LEU A 60 -2.51 -21.32 0.28
CA LEU A 60 -3.52 -22.08 -0.43
C LEU A 60 -4.57 -22.67 0.52
N ASN A 61 -4.13 -23.22 1.66
CA ASN A 61 -4.99 -23.78 2.70
C ASN A 61 -4.74 -23.02 4.01
N PRO A 62 -5.47 -21.92 4.24
CA PRO A 62 -5.31 -21.14 5.47
C PRO A 62 -5.89 -21.95 6.64
N ASN A 63 -5.10 -22.11 7.70
CA ASN A 63 -5.67 -22.54 8.98
C ASN A 63 -6.61 -21.43 9.48
N PRO A 64 -7.76 -21.79 10.08
CA PRO A 64 -8.59 -20.77 10.71
C PRO A 64 -7.76 -20.06 11.80
N PRO A 65 -7.87 -18.72 11.91
CA PRO A 65 -7.17 -18.01 12.96
C PRO A 65 -7.63 -18.55 14.33
N PRO A 66 -6.72 -18.67 15.29
CA PRO A 66 -7.10 -19.01 16.65
C PRO A 66 -8.08 -17.98 17.17
N VAL A 67 -9.20 -18.45 17.75
CA VAL A 67 -10.28 -17.59 18.20
C VAL A 67 -9.83 -16.82 19.45
N GLY A 68 -9.71 -15.51 19.35
CA GLY A 68 -10.16 -14.59 20.38
C GLY A 68 -9.23 -14.26 21.55
N GLN A 69 -8.08 -14.89 21.77
CA GLN A 69 -7.20 -14.49 22.88
C GLN A 69 -6.28 -13.34 22.46
N TYR A 70 -6.22 -12.32 23.32
CA TYR A 70 -5.23 -11.23 23.15
C TYR A 70 -3.82 -11.81 23.26
N PRO A 71 -2.92 -11.55 22.30
CA PRO A 71 -1.63 -12.20 22.28
C PRO A 71 -0.74 -11.73 23.45
N ASP A 72 -0.23 -12.68 24.24
CA ASP A 72 0.59 -12.41 25.43
C ASP A 72 1.87 -11.59 25.08
N TYR A 73 2.40 -11.79 23.86
CA TYR A 73 3.61 -11.09 23.42
C TYR A 73 3.40 -9.58 23.18
N VAL A 74 2.16 -9.10 23.11
CA VAL A 74 1.87 -7.68 22.86
C VAL A 74 2.11 -6.82 24.11
N GLY A 75 1.94 -7.38 25.30
CA GLY A 75 2.05 -6.68 26.56
C GLY A 75 0.88 -5.74 26.86
N GLU A 76 1.03 -4.94 27.91
CA GLU A 76 0.05 -4.00 28.41
C GLU A 76 0.34 -2.55 28.04
N ALA A 77 -0.68 -1.69 28.13
CA ALA A 77 -0.52 -0.25 27.95
C ALA A 77 0.36 0.37 29.05
N PRO A 78 1.13 1.42 28.73
CA PRO A 78 1.15 2.16 27.49
C PRO A 78 2.02 1.50 26.40
N LEU A 79 1.42 1.26 25.22
CA LEU A 79 2.10 0.62 24.11
C LEU A 79 3.05 1.58 23.39
N ARG A 80 4.24 1.07 23.05
CA ARG A 80 5.22 1.78 22.20
C ARG A 80 5.40 1.04 20.90
N MET A 81 5.28 1.73 19.79
CA MET A 81 5.33 1.14 18.45
C MET A 81 6.63 0.35 18.20
N ARG A 82 7.77 0.88 18.65
CA ARG A 82 9.07 0.18 18.52
C ARG A 82 9.08 -1.16 19.26
N THR A 83 8.55 -1.18 20.48
CA THR A 83 8.47 -2.39 21.31
C THR A 83 7.53 -3.40 20.67
N LEU A 84 6.33 -2.95 20.24
CA LEU A 84 5.35 -3.81 19.58
C LEU A 84 5.90 -4.46 18.31
N VAL A 85 6.59 -3.71 17.47
CA VAL A 85 7.23 -4.26 16.24
C VAL A 85 8.33 -5.25 16.60
N HIS A 86 9.11 -4.99 17.65
CA HIS A 86 10.15 -5.90 18.09
C HIS A 86 9.56 -7.22 18.60
N GLN A 87 8.55 -7.16 19.47
CA GLN A 87 7.86 -8.32 20.03
C GLN A 87 7.18 -9.14 18.92
N LEU A 88 6.52 -8.47 17.96
CA LEU A 88 5.91 -9.12 16.79
C LEU A 88 6.96 -9.90 15.97
N ARG A 89 8.13 -9.31 15.74
CA ARG A 89 9.22 -9.98 15.00
C ARG A 89 9.78 -11.17 15.78
N GLN A 90 9.94 -11.05 17.09
CA GLN A 90 10.37 -12.15 17.95
C GLN A 90 9.36 -13.31 17.88
N GLU A 91 8.06 -13.01 17.96
CA GLU A 91 7.02 -14.03 17.87
C GLU A 91 7.00 -14.70 16.48
N VAL A 92 7.14 -13.93 15.41
CA VAL A 92 7.29 -14.49 14.05
C VAL A 92 8.49 -15.44 13.95
N SER A 93 9.65 -15.05 14.52
CA SER A 93 10.84 -15.91 14.54
C SER A 93 10.64 -17.16 15.39
N ARG A 94 9.98 -17.04 16.54
CA ARG A 94 9.64 -18.17 17.43
C ARG A 94 8.74 -19.17 16.70
N GLN A 95 7.67 -18.68 16.04
CA GLN A 95 6.77 -19.52 15.26
C GLN A 95 7.50 -20.22 14.09
N ALA A 96 8.35 -19.50 13.37
CA ALA A 96 9.13 -20.07 12.26
C ALA A 96 10.04 -21.22 12.75
N ASN A 97 10.68 -21.07 13.90
CA ASN A 97 11.55 -22.11 14.49
C ASN A 97 10.77 -23.37 14.91
N SER A 98 9.48 -23.26 15.18
CA SER A 98 8.58 -24.38 15.48
C SER A 98 7.79 -24.90 14.25
N GLY A 99 8.17 -24.49 13.03
CA GLY A 99 7.50 -24.88 11.79
C GLY A 99 6.20 -24.13 11.50
N GLY A 100 5.90 -23.07 12.26
CA GLY A 100 4.74 -22.22 12.04
C GLY A 100 4.96 -21.16 10.97
N ASP A 101 3.91 -20.38 10.70
CA ASP A 101 3.91 -19.37 9.64
C ASP A 101 3.64 -17.98 10.24
N TRP A 102 4.38 -16.96 9.80
CA TRP A 102 4.20 -15.57 10.20
C TRP A 102 2.76 -15.07 10.02
N ARG A 103 2.02 -15.66 9.08
CA ARG A 103 0.62 -15.31 8.80
C ARG A 103 -0.29 -15.61 9.98
N ASP A 104 0.01 -16.65 10.74
CA ASP A 104 -0.77 -17.04 11.92
C ASP A 104 -0.58 -16.01 13.03
N VAL A 105 0.65 -15.51 13.23
CA VAL A 105 0.95 -14.43 14.17
C VAL A 105 0.12 -13.17 13.85
N LEU A 106 0.10 -12.77 12.58
CA LEU A 106 -0.68 -11.60 12.17
C LEU A 106 -2.20 -11.85 12.20
N ASN A 107 -2.65 -13.06 11.88
CA ASN A 107 -4.07 -13.42 11.95
C ASN A 107 -4.56 -13.39 13.41
N GLN A 108 -3.75 -13.83 14.36
CA GLN A 108 -4.04 -13.72 15.79
C GLN A 108 -4.14 -12.27 16.26
N LEU A 109 -3.29 -11.38 15.73
CA LEU A 109 -3.30 -9.95 16.07
C LEU A 109 -4.51 -9.19 15.51
N ARG A 110 -5.04 -9.64 14.37
CA ARG A 110 -6.07 -8.96 13.57
C ARG A 110 -7.32 -8.54 14.34
N PRO A 111 -7.97 -9.41 15.13
CA PRO A 111 -9.15 -9.05 15.90
C PRO A 111 -8.91 -7.96 16.94
N HIS A 112 -7.66 -7.77 17.34
CA HIS A 112 -7.27 -6.83 18.38
C HIS A 112 -6.75 -5.49 17.86
N THR A 113 -6.69 -5.30 16.52
CA THR A 113 -6.18 -4.07 15.90
C THR A 113 -6.88 -2.80 16.39
N PRO A 114 -8.22 -2.74 16.57
CA PRO A 114 -8.88 -1.55 17.11
C PRO A 114 -8.42 -1.22 18.53
N ARG A 115 -8.37 -2.23 19.40
CA ARG A 115 -7.89 -2.09 20.79
C ARG A 115 -6.43 -1.60 20.84
N LEU A 116 -5.57 -2.18 19.99
CA LEU A 116 -4.18 -1.77 19.88
C LEU A 116 -4.04 -0.32 19.41
N TRP A 117 -4.83 0.07 18.42
CA TRP A 117 -4.84 1.43 17.92
C TRP A 117 -5.27 2.43 18.98
N GLN A 118 -6.31 2.13 19.73
CA GLN A 118 -6.79 2.97 20.85
C GLN A 118 -5.77 3.09 21.98
N ALA A 119 -5.05 2.01 22.30
CA ALA A 119 -4.01 2.00 23.34
C ALA A 119 -2.72 2.75 22.96
N LEU A 120 -2.52 3.07 21.67
CA LEU A 120 -1.39 3.88 21.21
C LEU A 120 -1.67 5.37 21.44
N SER A 121 -0.69 6.09 22.02
CA SER A 121 -0.73 7.55 22.05
C SER A 121 -0.70 8.14 20.64
N LEU A 122 -1.16 9.39 20.46
CA LEU A 122 -1.13 10.08 19.16
C LEU A 122 0.28 10.10 18.54
N ALA A 123 1.32 10.26 19.35
CA ALA A 123 2.70 10.24 18.89
C ALA A 123 3.08 8.85 18.32
N GLU A 124 2.66 7.76 18.97
CA GLU A 124 2.92 6.40 18.53
C GLU A 124 2.09 6.02 17.30
N ARG A 125 0.83 6.49 17.20
CA ARG A 125 0.00 6.36 15.98
C ARG A 125 0.67 7.04 14.79
N ARG A 126 1.17 8.27 14.95
CA ARG A 126 1.91 9.01 13.90
C ARG A 126 3.23 8.31 13.54
N ARG A 127 3.91 7.70 14.51
CA ARG A 127 5.12 6.90 14.27
C ARG A 127 4.80 5.64 13.45
N PHE A 128 3.72 4.94 13.75
CA PHE A 128 3.23 3.82 12.96
C PHE A 128 2.96 4.23 11.52
N LEU A 129 2.18 5.28 11.30
CA LEU A 129 1.81 5.75 9.96
C LEU A 129 3.04 6.17 9.14
N ARG A 130 4.05 6.73 9.80
CA ARG A 130 5.29 7.15 9.12
C ARG A 130 6.22 6.00 8.76
N HIS A 131 6.36 5.01 9.62
CA HIS A 131 7.45 4.04 9.55
C HIS A 131 7.03 2.59 9.38
N ALA A 132 5.82 2.22 9.78
CA ALA A 132 5.39 0.82 9.86
C ALA A 132 4.20 0.49 8.94
N VAL A 133 3.33 1.44 8.62
CA VAL A 133 2.08 1.18 7.89
C VAL A 133 2.31 0.47 6.56
N ALA A 134 3.32 0.86 5.77
CA ALA A 134 3.57 0.22 4.48
C ALA A 134 3.96 -1.28 4.63
N PHE A 135 4.68 -1.61 5.70
CA PHE A 135 5.01 -3.02 6.02
C PHE A 135 3.79 -3.75 6.57
N TRP A 136 3.00 -3.10 7.40
CA TRP A 136 1.75 -3.66 7.90
C TRP A 136 0.80 -3.99 6.74
N ASP A 137 0.57 -3.05 5.84
CA ASP A 137 -0.39 -3.18 4.74
C ASP A 137 -0.08 -4.37 3.83
N VAL A 138 1.17 -4.56 3.43
CA VAL A 138 1.55 -5.67 2.53
C VAL A 138 1.43 -7.05 3.19
N HIS A 139 1.49 -7.13 4.52
CA HIS A 139 1.31 -8.36 5.26
C HIS A 139 -0.13 -8.58 5.71
N HIS A 140 -0.91 -7.51 5.87
CA HIS A 140 -2.30 -7.52 6.30
C HIS A 140 -3.25 -7.70 5.11
N HIS A 141 -3.08 -6.93 4.06
CA HIS A 141 -3.82 -7.01 2.80
C HIS A 141 -3.05 -7.90 1.82
N ARG A 142 -3.43 -9.19 1.75
CA ARG A 142 -2.69 -10.22 1.01
C ARG A 142 -3.38 -10.56 -0.30
N LEU A 143 -2.60 -10.90 -1.31
CA LEU A 143 -3.10 -11.39 -2.59
C LEU A 143 -3.61 -12.84 -2.48
N ALA A 144 -4.63 -13.17 -3.25
CA ALA A 144 -4.98 -14.56 -3.51
C ALA A 144 -3.78 -15.29 -4.12
N PRO A 145 -3.57 -16.59 -3.81
CA PRO A 145 -2.39 -17.33 -4.27
C PRO A 145 -2.19 -17.24 -5.79
N GLN A 146 -3.27 -17.42 -6.57
CA GLN A 146 -3.22 -17.35 -8.03
C GLN A 146 -2.79 -15.96 -8.55
N ALA A 147 -3.28 -14.89 -7.91
CA ALA A 147 -2.87 -13.53 -8.24
C ALA A 147 -1.40 -13.28 -7.91
N ALA A 148 -0.92 -13.82 -6.77
CA ALA A 148 0.48 -13.73 -6.39
C ALA A 148 1.40 -14.49 -7.37
N ASP A 149 1.01 -15.66 -7.82
CA ASP A 149 1.76 -16.45 -8.81
C ASP A 149 1.81 -15.75 -10.16
N ARG A 150 0.69 -15.15 -10.61
CA ARG A 150 0.66 -14.33 -11.82
C ARG A 150 1.58 -13.11 -11.70
N LEU A 151 1.49 -12.38 -10.59
CA LEU A 151 2.37 -11.24 -10.33
C LEU A 151 3.84 -11.65 -10.35
N LYS A 152 4.20 -12.74 -9.66
CA LYS A 152 5.56 -13.30 -9.65
C LYS A 152 6.05 -13.66 -11.06
N SER A 153 5.17 -14.22 -11.91
CA SER A 153 5.50 -14.55 -13.29
C SER A 153 5.76 -13.31 -14.13
N LEU A 154 4.93 -12.27 -13.99
CA LEU A 154 5.12 -11.00 -14.69
C LEU A 154 6.43 -10.30 -14.29
N LEU A 155 6.78 -10.31 -13.01
CA LEU A 155 8.03 -9.72 -12.50
C LEU A 155 9.30 -10.45 -12.95
N LYS A 156 9.19 -11.67 -13.48
CA LYS A 156 10.33 -12.39 -14.10
C LYS A 156 10.58 -11.94 -15.53
N THR A 157 9.63 -11.23 -16.14
CA THR A 157 9.81 -10.66 -17.47
C THR A 157 10.61 -9.36 -17.36
N GLU A 158 11.39 -9.04 -18.39
CA GLU A 158 12.11 -7.76 -18.44
C GLU A 158 11.18 -6.55 -18.63
N LYS A 159 9.89 -6.80 -18.83
CA LYS A 159 8.88 -5.78 -19.15
C LYS A 159 8.18 -5.18 -17.93
N VAL A 160 8.28 -5.83 -16.78
CA VAL A 160 7.64 -5.37 -15.55
C VAL A 160 8.69 -5.21 -14.46
N GLN A 161 8.82 -4.00 -13.93
CA GLN A 161 9.74 -3.69 -12.83
C GLN A 161 9.05 -2.95 -11.69
N VAL A 162 9.60 -3.11 -10.49
CA VAL A 162 9.15 -2.39 -9.29
C VAL A 162 10.27 -1.50 -8.78
N LEU A 163 9.98 -0.21 -8.64
CA LEU A 163 10.93 0.77 -8.13
C LEU A 163 10.55 1.26 -6.74
N ALA A 164 11.50 1.18 -5.82
CA ALA A 164 11.43 1.89 -4.55
C ALA A 164 11.94 3.32 -4.78
N ALA A 165 11.02 4.27 -4.99
CA ALA A 165 11.39 5.64 -5.33
C ALA A 165 10.35 6.66 -4.83
N ARG A 166 10.77 7.91 -4.77
CA ARG A 166 9.90 9.06 -4.55
C ARG A 166 9.70 9.79 -5.87
N LEU A 167 8.45 9.99 -6.26
CA LEU A 167 8.07 10.90 -7.32
C LEU A 167 8.36 12.34 -6.85
N LEU A 168 9.08 13.11 -7.66
CA LEU A 168 9.43 14.51 -7.38
C LEU A 168 8.59 15.46 -8.23
N ALA A 169 8.53 15.23 -9.55
CA ALA A 169 7.77 16.04 -10.48
C ALA A 169 7.31 15.21 -11.68
N MET A 170 6.33 15.73 -12.40
CA MET A 170 5.81 15.15 -13.64
C MET A 170 5.52 16.28 -14.62
N HIS A 171 6.07 16.20 -15.83
CA HIS A 171 5.95 17.21 -16.87
C HIS A 171 5.54 16.58 -18.20
N GLY A 172 4.54 17.16 -18.86
CA GLY A 172 4.20 16.79 -20.22
C GLY A 172 5.27 17.26 -21.22
N THR A 173 5.47 16.49 -22.28
CA THR A 173 6.32 16.85 -23.42
C THR A 173 5.47 17.26 -24.62
N ALA A 174 6.09 17.96 -25.58
CA ALA A 174 5.41 18.35 -26.82
C ALA A 174 4.90 17.14 -27.64
N ASN A 175 5.50 15.97 -27.46
CA ASN A 175 5.17 14.73 -28.18
C ASN A 175 4.05 13.93 -27.47
N GLY A 176 3.44 14.47 -26.39
CA GLY A 176 2.39 13.79 -25.65
C GLY A 176 2.89 12.75 -24.63
N GLU A 177 4.19 12.59 -24.47
CA GLU A 177 4.78 11.76 -23.41
C GLU A 177 4.89 12.53 -22.10
N LEU A 178 5.25 11.83 -21.02
CA LEU A 178 5.47 12.38 -19.69
C LEU A 178 6.92 12.14 -19.26
N ASN A 179 7.60 13.19 -18.82
CA ASN A 179 8.85 13.13 -18.10
C ASN A 179 8.57 13.06 -16.60
N ILE A 180 8.98 11.98 -15.97
CA ILE A 180 8.79 11.70 -14.55
C ILE A 180 10.12 11.87 -13.83
N GLU A 181 10.23 12.90 -13.02
CA GLU A 181 11.37 13.06 -12.12
C GLU A 181 11.15 12.22 -10.87
N LEU A 182 12.06 11.33 -10.60
CA LEU A 182 12.01 10.44 -9.43
C LEU A 182 13.39 10.31 -8.79
N ARG A 183 13.39 10.00 -7.49
CA ARG A 183 14.62 9.68 -6.76
C ARG A 183 14.47 8.30 -6.14
N GLN A 184 15.29 7.37 -6.58
CA GLN A 184 15.32 6.02 -6.03
C GLN A 184 15.76 6.02 -4.56
N ARG A 185 15.23 5.09 -3.81
CA ARG A 185 15.59 4.92 -2.41
C ARG A 185 17.07 4.59 -2.27
N GLY A 186 17.77 5.34 -1.43
CA GLY A 186 19.22 5.22 -1.23
C GLY A 186 20.07 6.03 -2.21
N GLN A 187 19.45 6.65 -3.23
CA GLN A 187 20.16 7.52 -4.17
C GLN A 187 20.01 9.00 -3.77
N GLN A 188 21.06 9.78 -4.04
CA GLN A 188 21.06 11.24 -3.81
C GLN A 188 20.55 12.02 -5.03
N THR A 189 20.79 11.49 -6.22
CA THR A 189 20.46 12.15 -7.49
C THR A 189 19.04 11.80 -7.97
N ALA A 190 18.37 12.76 -8.55
CA ALA A 190 17.12 12.54 -9.27
C ALA A 190 17.43 11.90 -10.66
N GLN A 191 16.48 11.13 -11.14
CA GLN A 191 16.50 10.49 -12.46
C GLN A 191 15.21 10.86 -13.20
N THR A 192 15.27 10.91 -14.52
CA THR A 192 14.10 11.12 -15.37
C THR A 192 13.71 9.81 -16.05
N LEU A 193 12.48 9.40 -15.87
CA LEU A 193 11.85 8.28 -16.58
C LEU A 193 10.87 8.89 -17.60
N LYS A 194 10.97 8.50 -18.88
CA LYS A 194 9.99 8.86 -19.91
C LYS A 194 8.94 7.77 -20.02
N VAL A 195 7.68 8.16 -20.04
CA VAL A 195 6.54 7.22 -20.14
C VAL A 195 5.44 7.79 -21.04
N THR A 196 4.70 6.90 -21.69
CA THR A 196 3.53 7.23 -22.49
C THR A 196 2.34 7.61 -21.61
N ALA A 197 2.18 6.92 -20.49
CA ALA A 197 1.07 7.12 -19.57
C ALA A 197 1.44 6.85 -18.13
N VAL A 198 0.67 7.46 -17.22
CA VAL A 198 0.74 7.23 -15.77
C VAL A 198 -0.62 6.72 -15.30
N VAL A 199 -0.66 5.63 -14.55
CA VAL A 199 -1.85 5.14 -13.85
C VAL A 199 -1.71 5.48 -12.36
N ASN A 200 -2.66 6.27 -11.85
CA ASN A 200 -2.62 6.73 -10.46
C ASN A 200 -3.32 5.73 -9.52
N CYS A 201 -2.53 4.90 -8.85
CA CYS A 201 -2.98 3.92 -7.86
C CYS A 201 -2.54 4.27 -6.43
N THR A 202 -2.44 5.56 -6.10
CA THR A 202 -1.99 6.03 -4.77
C THR A 202 -3.01 5.81 -3.66
N GLY A 203 -4.23 5.38 -3.99
CA GLY A 203 -5.34 5.21 -3.06
C GLY A 203 -6.12 6.51 -2.78
N PRO A 204 -7.23 6.41 -2.04
CA PRO A 204 -8.03 7.57 -1.68
C PRO A 204 -7.34 8.45 -0.64
N ASN A 205 -7.63 9.74 -0.67
CA ASN A 205 -7.29 10.64 0.42
C ASN A 205 -8.28 10.40 1.58
N THR A 206 -7.80 9.89 2.70
CA THR A 206 -8.61 9.64 3.89
C THR A 206 -8.68 10.83 4.84
N ALA A 207 -7.85 11.85 4.65
CA ALA A 207 -7.87 13.04 5.48
C ALA A 207 -9.07 13.93 5.14
N ILE A 208 -9.86 14.27 6.15
CA ILE A 208 -10.94 15.25 6.02
C ILE A 208 -10.33 16.63 6.22
N GLY A 209 -10.48 17.47 5.22
CA GLY A 209 -9.90 18.82 5.18
C GLY A 209 -10.54 19.67 4.08
N PRO A 210 -9.94 20.82 3.74
CA PRO A 210 -10.51 21.78 2.78
C PRO A 210 -10.81 21.23 1.39
N SER A 211 -10.19 20.12 0.99
CA SER A 211 -10.43 19.44 -0.29
C SER A 211 -11.48 18.32 -0.21
N SER A 212 -12.11 18.13 0.94
CA SER A 212 -13.17 17.14 1.11
C SER A 212 -14.48 17.59 0.45
N HIS A 213 -15.39 16.64 0.23
CA HIS A 213 -16.73 16.94 -0.29
C HIS A 213 -17.45 17.97 0.58
N GLY A 214 -18.18 18.91 -0.02
CA GLY A 214 -18.80 20.06 0.68
C GLY A 214 -19.66 19.67 1.88
N LEU A 215 -20.40 18.54 1.82
CA LEU A 215 -21.14 18.02 2.98
C LEU A 215 -20.22 17.74 4.17
N LEU A 216 -19.08 17.08 3.95
CA LEU A 216 -18.14 16.78 5.03
C LEU A 216 -17.52 18.05 5.61
N GLN A 217 -17.24 19.04 4.79
CA GLN A 217 -16.75 20.34 5.25
C GLN A 217 -17.80 21.03 6.14
N GLN A 218 -19.05 21.09 5.68
CA GLN A 218 -20.14 21.71 6.45
C GLN A 218 -20.33 21.01 7.79
N LEU A 219 -20.34 19.69 7.82
CA LEU A 219 -20.49 18.93 9.08
C LEU A 219 -19.32 19.18 10.07
N VAL A 220 -18.11 19.42 9.57
CA VAL A 220 -16.96 19.80 10.40
C VAL A 220 -17.10 21.23 10.91
N GLU A 221 -17.52 22.19 10.06
CA GLU A 221 -17.77 23.59 10.42
C GLU A 221 -18.88 23.70 11.49
N ASP A 222 -19.95 22.91 11.33
CA ASP A 222 -21.05 22.83 12.30
C ASP A 222 -20.68 22.04 13.57
N ARG A 223 -19.43 21.54 13.67
CA ARG A 223 -18.93 20.72 14.80
C ARG A 223 -19.69 19.42 15.04
N LEU A 224 -20.37 18.90 14.03
CA LEU A 224 -21.05 17.61 14.06
C LEU A 224 -20.09 16.45 13.78
N LEU A 225 -18.98 16.73 13.12
CA LEU A 225 -17.90 15.79 12.88
C LEU A 225 -16.55 16.35 13.32
N THR A 226 -15.71 15.47 13.88
CA THR A 226 -14.32 15.81 14.24
C THR A 226 -13.37 14.99 13.35
N PRO A 227 -12.50 15.64 12.54
CA PRO A 227 -11.48 14.93 11.79
C PRO A 227 -10.48 14.21 12.69
N SER A 228 -10.06 13.02 12.28
CA SER A 228 -9.02 12.29 13.01
C SER A 228 -7.70 13.08 13.02
N PRO A 229 -7.04 13.22 14.17
CA PRO A 229 -5.75 13.90 14.28
C PRO A 229 -4.60 13.17 13.56
N CYS A 230 -4.86 11.95 13.08
CA CYS A 230 -3.95 11.16 12.25
C CYS A 230 -4.25 11.24 10.74
N GLY A 231 -5.27 11.98 10.31
CA GLY A 231 -5.70 12.04 8.92
C GLY A 231 -6.36 10.75 8.41
N LEU A 232 -6.92 9.95 9.31
CA LEU A 232 -7.60 8.69 9.00
C LEU A 232 -9.13 8.83 9.23
N GLY A 233 -9.78 9.59 8.36
CA GLY A 233 -11.22 9.81 8.45
C GLY A 233 -11.65 10.62 9.69
N LEU A 234 -12.61 10.12 10.43
CA LEU A 234 -13.23 10.77 11.57
C LEU A 234 -12.69 10.25 12.91
N GLN A 235 -12.72 11.12 13.91
CA GLN A 235 -12.58 10.70 15.30
C GLN A 235 -13.93 10.19 15.80
N ILE A 236 -13.92 8.98 16.34
CA ILE A 236 -15.08 8.40 17.04
C ILE A 236 -14.84 8.63 18.53
N ASN A 237 -15.80 9.25 19.19
CA ASN A 237 -15.86 9.31 20.64
C ASN A 237 -16.66 8.12 21.11
N ASP A 238 -16.13 7.41 22.10
CA ASP A 238 -16.83 6.32 22.80
C ASP A 238 -17.98 6.87 23.64
#